data_da7d1478d8a3612d27080bad72f26109
#
_entry.id   da7d1478d8a3612d27080bad72f26109
#
_cell.length_a   1.000
_cell.length_b   1.000
_cell.length_c   1.000
_cell.angle_alpha   90.00
_cell.angle_beta   90.00
_cell.angle_gamma   90.00
#
_symmetry.space_group_name_H-M   'P 1'
#
loop_
_entity.id
_entity.type
_entity.pdbx_description
1 polymer ?
#
loop_
_entity_poly.entity_id
_entity_poly.type
_entity_poly.pdbx_seq_one_letter_code
_entity_poly.pdbx_strand_id
1 'polypeptide(L)'
;SNDYITLFYESSSKDEFWMGDNITISPWGDLIVCEDNDSNACKLIGFTPKGKLYVLGKVSSKRSTEISGVCFSPDGTKMGLNLQHEGKTIIISGDWDKIKAYSRSI
;
A
#
# COMPACT_ATOMS: atom_id res chain seq x y z
N SER A 1 7.27 -31.94 -0.16
CA SER A 1 7.50 -30.51 0.03
C SER A 1 7.11 -30.09 1.44
N ASN A 2 7.78 -29.10 1.95
CA ASN A 2 7.49 -28.56 3.26
C ASN A 2 6.74 -27.24 3.09
N ASP A 3 5.42 -27.31 3.19
CA ASP A 3 4.59 -26.11 3.15
C ASP A 3 4.56 -25.47 4.54
N TYR A 4 4.67 -24.15 4.60
CA TYR A 4 4.64 -23.42 5.85
C TYR A 4 4.01 -22.05 5.66
N ILE A 5 3.53 -21.49 6.77
CA ILE A 5 3.02 -20.12 6.83
C ILE A 5 3.92 -19.33 7.76
N THR A 6 4.36 -18.17 7.31
CA THR A 6 5.17 -17.27 8.11
C THR A 6 4.37 -16.00 8.43
N LEU A 7 4.39 -15.57 9.69
CA LEU A 7 3.88 -14.26 10.06
C LEU A 7 4.88 -13.20 9.56
N PHE A 8 4.46 -12.45 8.55
CA PHE A 8 5.33 -11.46 7.90
C PHE A 8 5.35 -10.13 8.65
N TYR A 9 4.18 -9.68 9.10
CA TYR A 9 4.05 -8.40 9.80
C TYR A 9 2.83 -8.42 10.73
N GLU A 10 2.99 -7.86 11.91
CA GLU A 10 1.91 -7.64 12.87
C GLU A 10 1.95 -6.20 13.35
N SER A 11 0.83 -5.48 13.21
CA SER A 11 0.75 -4.10 13.63
C SER A 11 0.67 -3.98 15.15
N SER A 12 1.38 -3.00 15.71
CA SER A 12 1.33 -2.70 17.14
C SER A 12 0.25 -1.67 17.51
N SER A 13 -0.29 -0.96 16.53
CA SER A 13 -1.32 0.05 16.78
C SER A 13 -2.09 0.39 15.51
N LYS A 14 -3.28 0.99 15.67
CA LYS A 14 -4.08 1.47 14.54
C LYS A 14 -3.39 2.60 13.78
N ASP A 15 -2.57 3.40 14.45
CA ASP A 15 -1.84 4.49 13.82
C ASP A 15 -0.76 4.00 12.87
N GLU A 16 -0.19 2.84 13.17
CA GLU A 16 0.84 2.24 12.34
C GLU A 16 0.25 1.58 11.10
N PHE A 17 -0.68 0.64 11.28
CA PHE A 17 -1.31 -0.10 10.20
C PHE A 17 -2.61 -0.70 10.72
N TRP A 18 -3.72 -0.37 10.06
CA TRP A 18 -5.04 -0.78 10.54
C TRP A 18 -5.93 -1.24 9.39
N MET A 19 -6.34 -2.50 9.46
CA MET A 19 -7.29 -3.12 8.54
C MET A 19 -6.82 -3.08 7.08
N GLY A 20 -5.70 -3.74 6.81
CA GLY A 20 -5.26 -3.98 5.44
C GLY A 20 -6.21 -4.95 4.75
N ASP A 21 -6.56 -4.64 3.51
CA ASP A 21 -7.54 -5.41 2.76
C ASP A 21 -7.00 -5.85 1.41
N ASN A 22 -6.64 -4.93 0.54
CA ASN A 22 -6.17 -5.24 -0.81
C ASN A 22 -4.65 -5.12 -0.92
N ILE A 23 -4.03 -6.01 -1.67
CA ILE A 23 -2.59 -6.20 -1.68
C ILE A 23 -2.07 -6.43 -3.11
N THR A 24 -0.88 -5.89 -3.40
CA THR A 24 -0.15 -6.16 -4.65
C THR A 24 1.35 -6.14 -4.40
N ILE A 25 2.13 -6.64 -5.34
CA ILE A 25 3.58 -6.53 -5.33
C ILE A 25 4.00 -5.41 -6.27
N SER A 26 4.81 -4.48 -5.76
CA SER A 26 5.32 -3.38 -6.56
C SER A 26 6.39 -3.84 -7.55
N PRO A 27 6.67 -3.05 -8.61
CA PRO A 27 7.75 -3.37 -9.55
C PRO A 27 9.13 -3.44 -8.90
N TRP A 28 9.31 -2.82 -7.73
CA TRP A 28 10.58 -2.84 -7.00
C TRP A 28 10.62 -3.91 -5.90
N GLY A 29 9.61 -4.78 -5.84
CA GLY A 29 9.64 -5.96 -4.96
C GLY A 29 9.10 -5.75 -3.56
N ASP A 30 8.42 -4.63 -3.30
CA ASP A 30 7.77 -4.39 -2.02
C ASP A 30 6.30 -4.79 -2.07
N LEU A 31 5.76 -5.13 -0.92
CA LEU A 31 4.35 -5.42 -0.76
C LEU A 31 3.61 -4.11 -0.56
N ILE A 32 2.57 -3.86 -1.35
CA ILE A 32 1.75 -2.66 -1.23
C ILE A 32 0.36 -3.07 -0.77
N VAL A 33 -0.12 -2.44 0.31
CA VAL A 33 -1.38 -2.80 0.96
C VAL A 33 -2.26 -1.56 1.10
N CYS A 34 -3.52 -1.70 0.74
CA CYS A 34 -4.55 -0.67 0.96
C CYS A 34 -5.22 -0.89 2.30
N GLU A 35 -5.33 0.16 3.12
CA GLU A 35 -6.17 0.13 4.31
C GLU A 35 -7.64 0.30 3.95
N ASP A 36 -8.50 -0.46 4.64
CA ASP A 36 -9.95 -0.35 4.57
C ASP A 36 -10.49 -0.18 5.99
N ASN A 37 -10.55 1.06 6.45
CA ASN A 37 -11.05 1.37 7.78
C ASN A 37 -11.94 2.63 7.73
N ASP A 38 -12.55 2.95 8.86
CA ASP A 38 -13.49 4.06 8.96
C ASP A 38 -12.83 5.39 9.31
N SER A 39 -11.50 5.46 9.25
CA SER A 39 -10.80 6.73 9.41
C SER A 39 -10.97 7.61 8.18
N ASN A 40 -10.74 8.91 8.34
CA ASN A 40 -10.75 9.86 7.21
C ASN A 40 -9.42 9.88 6.47
N ALA A 41 -8.55 8.92 6.72
CA ALA A 41 -7.17 8.95 6.24
C ALA A 41 -6.62 7.53 6.02
N CYS A 42 -7.34 6.71 5.25
CA CYS A 42 -6.85 5.41 4.84
C CYS A 42 -5.51 5.55 4.14
N LYS A 43 -4.57 4.71 4.52
CA LYS A 43 -3.19 4.77 4.02
C LYS A 43 -2.95 3.69 2.97
N LEU A 44 -2.04 4.02 2.07
CA LEU A 44 -1.40 3.08 1.17
C LEU A 44 -0.05 2.75 1.77
N ILE A 45 0.13 1.52 2.20
CA ILE A 45 1.27 1.08 2.99
C ILE A 45 2.21 0.24 2.13
N GLY A 46 3.51 0.47 2.27
CA GLY A 46 4.53 -0.38 1.68
C GLY A 46 5.26 -1.17 2.76
N PHE A 47 5.60 -2.41 2.43
CA PHE A 47 6.45 -3.25 3.28
C PHE A 47 7.68 -3.68 2.49
N THR A 48 8.85 -3.45 3.05
CA THR A 48 10.10 -3.95 2.45
C THR A 48 10.15 -5.48 2.54
N PRO A 49 11.02 -6.15 1.76
CA PRO A 49 11.17 -7.59 1.89
C PRO A 49 11.59 -8.05 3.30
N LYS A 50 12.15 -7.15 4.09
CA LYS A 50 12.53 -7.43 5.49
C LYS A 50 11.41 -7.17 6.48
N GLY A 51 10.21 -6.79 6.02
CA GLY A 51 9.07 -6.53 6.89
C GLY A 51 9.08 -5.15 7.54
N LYS A 52 9.78 -4.17 6.97
CA LYS A 52 9.74 -2.79 7.44
C LYS A 52 8.62 -2.03 6.76
N LEU A 53 7.82 -1.31 7.54
CA LEU A 53 6.67 -0.55 7.06
C LEU A 53 7.06 0.87 6.67
N TYR A 54 6.48 1.37 5.58
CA TYR A 54 6.51 2.79 5.25
C TYR A 54 5.16 3.22 4.67
N VAL A 55 4.84 4.50 4.78
CA VAL A 55 3.60 5.05 4.21
C VAL A 55 3.91 5.58 2.82
N LEU A 56 3.31 4.95 1.80
CA LEU A 56 3.46 5.37 0.42
C LEU A 56 2.55 6.56 0.10
N GLY A 57 1.35 6.56 0.67
CA GLY A 57 0.39 7.63 0.48
C GLY A 57 -0.74 7.57 1.48
N LYS A 58 -1.53 8.63 1.53
CA LYS A 58 -2.67 8.73 2.43
C LYS A 58 -3.78 9.53 1.74
N VAL A 59 -5.01 9.02 1.85
CA VAL A 59 -6.18 9.77 1.42
C VAL A 59 -6.52 10.80 2.51
N SER A 60 -6.66 12.06 2.12
CA SER A 60 -7.17 13.10 3.00
C SER A 60 -8.56 13.48 2.51
N SER A 61 -9.59 13.14 3.28
CA SER A 61 -10.97 13.33 2.90
C SER A 61 -11.80 13.79 4.11
N LYS A 62 -12.91 14.47 3.84
CA LYS A 62 -13.85 14.87 4.88
C LYS A 62 -14.69 13.71 5.39
N ARG A 63 -14.64 12.57 4.72
CA ARG A 63 -15.33 11.34 5.11
C ARG A 63 -14.45 10.16 4.83
N SER A 64 -14.76 9.05 5.47
CA SER A 64 -14.06 7.80 5.28
C SER A 64 -14.03 7.42 3.79
N THR A 65 -12.86 7.09 3.29
CA THR A 65 -12.66 6.64 1.92
C THR A 65 -11.74 5.43 1.92
N GLU A 66 -12.28 4.32 1.50
CA GLU A 66 -11.52 3.10 1.27
C GLU A 66 -10.67 3.22 0.01
N ILE A 67 -9.40 2.84 0.11
CA ILE A 67 -8.54 2.65 -1.06
C ILE A 67 -8.65 1.18 -1.47
N SER A 68 -8.86 0.91 -2.74
CA SER A 68 -8.97 -0.46 -3.21
C SER A 68 -8.34 -0.66 -4.58
N GLY A 69 -8.11 -1.92 -4.93
CA GLY A 69 -7.71 -2.32 -6.27
C GLY A 69 -6.35 -1.80 -6.71
N VAL A 70 -5.41 -1.60 -5.79
CA VAL A 70 -4.06 -1.13 -6.15
C VAL A 70 -3.38 -2.12 -7.09
N CYS A 71 -2.85 -1.60 -8.20
CA CYS A 71 -2.13 -2.40 -9.17
C CYS A 71 -1.09 -1.55 -9.90
N PHE A 72 -0.16 -2.19 -10.57
CA PHE A 72 0.86 -1.50 -11.37
C PHE A 72 0.68 -1.86 -12.84
N SER A 73 1.02 -0.90 -13.73
CA SER A 73 1.02 -1.16 -15.17
C SER A 73 2.08 -2.23 -15.51
N PRO A 74 1.91 -2.95 -16.64
CA PRO A 74 2.87 -3.98 -17.03
C PRO A 74 4.31 -3.48 -17.19
N ASP A 75 4.48 -2.21 -17.60
CA ASP A 75 5.81 -1.60 -17.72
C ASP A 75 6.35 -1.06 -16.40
N GLY A 76 5.57 -1.14 -15.31
CA GLY A 76 5.98 -0.71 -13.97
C GLY A 76 6.05 0.80 -13.76
N THR A 77 5.56 1.60 -14.71
CA THR A 77 5.69 3.07 -14.62
C THR A 77 4.53 3.75 -13.92
N LYS A 78 3.36 3.11 -13.87
CA LYS A 78 2.15 3.70 -13.33
C LYS A 78 1.50 2.79 -12.31
N MET A 79 0.91 3.42 -11.30
CA MET A 79 0.11 2.73 -10.28
C MET A 79 -1.34 3.18 -10.38
N GLY A 80 -2.25 2.23 -10.43
CA GLY A 80 -3.70 2.49 -10.40
C GLY A 80 -4.29 2.11 -9.06
N LEU A 81 -5.25 2.88 -8.59
CA LEU A 81 -6.04 2.56 -7.41
C LEU A 81 -7.42 3.21 -7.49
N ASN A 82 -8.32 2.74 -6.66
CA ASN A 82 -9.68 3.27 -6.58
C ASN A 82 -9.90 3.96 -5.24
N LEU A 83 -10.59 5.09 -5.28
CA LEU A 83 -11.18 5.73 -4.11
C LEU A 83 -12.66 5.37 -4.11
N GLN A 84 -13.03 4.42 -3.25
CA GLN A 84 -14.32 3.74 -3.37
C GLN A 84 -15.51 4.67 -3.14
N HIS A 85 -15.50 5.47 -2.09
CA HIS A 85 -16.60 6.38 -1.80
C HIS A 85 -16.70 7.53 -2.80
N GLU A 86 -15.56 7.97 -3.32
CA GLU A 86 -15.49 9.02 -4.34
C GLU A 86 -15.93 8.52 -5.72
N GLY A 87 -15.95 7.21 -5.93
CA GLY A 87 -16.22 6.61 -7.24
C GLY A 87 -15.17 6.97 -8.28
N LYS A 88 -13.91 7.11 -7.87
CA LYS A 88 -12.82 7.54 -8.74
C LYS A 88 -11.75 6.46 -8.87
N THR A 89 -11.22 6.31 -10.08
CA THR A 89 -9.99 5.56 -10.33
C THR A 89 -8.88 6.56 -10.60
N ILE A 90 -7.78 6.42 -9.88
CA ILE A 90 -6.64 7.34 -9.96
C ILE A 90 -5.46 6.60 -10.56
N ILE A 91 -4.75 7.25 -11.48
CA ILE A 91 -3.50 6.76 -12.04
C ILE A 91 -2.39 7.68 -11.55
N ILE A 92 -1.39 7.09 -10.92
CA ILE A 92 -0.28 7.81 -10.34
C ILE A 92 1.00 7.45 -11.11
N SER A 93 1.69 8.46 -11.60
CA SER A 93 3.05 8.35 -12.14
C SER A 93 4.00 8.93 -11.13
N GLY A 94 5.14 8.30 -10.93
CA GLY A 94 6.09 8.79 -9.96
C GLY A 94 7.50 8.27 -10.22
N ASP A 95 8.43 8.77 -9.42
CA ASP A 95 9.80 8.29 -9.43
C ASP A 95 9.92 7.10 -8.47
N TRP A 96 9.54 5.93 -8.98
CA TRP A 96 9.57 4.71 -8.19
C TRP A 96 10.98 4.30 -7.77
N ASP A 97 12.00 4.75 -8.50
CA ASP A 97 13.39 4.49 -8.10
C ASP A 97 13.74 5.18 -6.79
N LYS A 98 13.20 6.36 -6.54
CA LYS A 98 13.35 7.05 -5.25
C LYS A 98 12.65 6.29 -4.12
N ILE A 99 11.46 5.76 -4.39
CA ILE A 99 10.74 4.95 -3.41
C ILE A 99 11.52 3.68 -3.09
N LYS A 100 12.02 3.00 -4.12
CA LYS A 100 12.87 1.83 -3.94
C LYS A 100 14.10 2.13 -3.10
N ALA A 101 14.80 3.23 -3.40
CA ALA A 101 15.99 3.63 -2.65
C ALA A 101 15.67 3.87 -1.18
N TYR A 102 14.56 4.55 -0.90
CA TYR A 102 14.09 4.75 0.47
C TYR A 102 13.79 3.41 1.16
N SER A 103 13.02 2.55 0.50
CA SER A 103 12.67 1.23 1.03
C SER A 103 13.90 0.40 1.39
N ARG A 104 14.94 0.46 0.56
CA ARG A 104 16.18 -0.31 0.80
C ARG A 104 17.06 0.32 1.87
N SER A 105 16.75 1.54 2.31
CA SER A 105 17.53 2.25 3.35
C SER A 105 17.00 2.05 4.77
N ILE A 106 15.76 1.59 4.92
CA ILE A 106 15.12 1.44 6.24
C ILE A 106 15.19 0.01 6.84
#